data_bd52f5e366ada8df4be4ed40bfe264d5
#
_entry.id   bd52f5e366ada8df4be4ed40bfe264d5
#
_cell.length_a   1.000
_cell.length_b   1.000
_cell.length_c   1.000
_cell.angle_alpha   90.00
_cell.angle_beta   90.00
_cell.angle_gamma   90.00
#
_symmetry.space_group_name_H-M   'P 1'
#
loop_
_entity.id
_entity.type
_entity.pdbx_description
1 polymer ?
#
loop_
_entity_poly.entity_id
_entity_poly.type
_entity_poly.pdbx_seq_one_letter_code
_entity_poly.pdbx_strand_id
1 'polypeptide(L)'
;LQETLANIFSGLHLILSKQLRLGDYVRLSTGEEGRVTDITWRFTTIVPSGNSNMVVIPNQKIASSNITNYSMPQGDIAIKIPVGVAYDSDLEQVERVTLEVAQAVIERVDNEVEIPPAVRFHTFGDSSIDFNVIMHSSRFDHQFLLKHEFIKALTKRYREEGINIPYPVRTVISAPADPPRP
;
A
#
# COMPACT_ATOMS: atom_id res chain seq x y z
N LEU A 1 -41.14 -3.10 10.01
CA LEU A 1 -41.42 -1.69 9.70
C LEU A 1 -40.28 -0.78 10.23
N GLN A 2 -39.86 -0.93 11.49
CA GLN A 2 -38.82 -0.07 12.11
C GLN A 2 -37.45 -0.20 11.39
N GLU A 3 -37.06 -1.39 11.05
CA GLU A 3 -35.77 -1.68 10.37
C GLU A 3 -35.79 -1.16 8.92
N THR A 4 -36.89 -1.24 8.22
CA THR A 4 -37.04 -0.71 6.87
C THR A 4 -36.92 0.82 6.87
N LEU A 5 -37.55 1.48 7.84
CA LEU A 5 -37.51 2.93 7.98
C LEU A 5 -36.09 3.40 8.35
N ALA A 6 -35.41 2.68 9.25
CA ALA A 6 -34.04 2.96 9.63
C ALA A 6 -33.07 2.84 8.43
N ASN A 7 -33.21 1.83 7.57
CA ASN A 7 -32.40 1.68 6.36
C ASN A 7 -32.66 2.82 5.36
N ILE A 8 -33.90 3.28 5.19
CA ILE A 8 -34.21 4.41 4.30
C ILE A 8 -33.55 5.70 4.80
N PHE A 9 -33.69 6.02 6.09
CA PHE A 9 -33.06 7.22 6.65
C PHE A 9 -31.53 7.14 6.61
N SER A 10 -30.96 5.98 6.89
CA SER A 10 -29.51 5.75 6.79
C SER A 10 -29.02 5.92 5.35
N GLY A 11 -29.73 5.36 4.37
CA GLY A 11 -29.40 5.51 2.95
C GLY A 11 -29.45 6.98 2.49
N LEU A 12 -30.50 7.69 2.86
CA LEU A 12 -30.65 9.11 2.56
C LEU A 12 -29.52 9.94 3.22
N HIS A 13 -29.20 9.65 4.48
CA HIS A 13 -28.09 10.29 5.18
C HIS A 13 -26.75 10.04 4.51
N LEU A 14 -26.44 8.80 4.11
CA LEU A 14 -25.20 8.45 3.42
C LEU A 14 -25.05 9.22 2.09
N ILE A 15 -26.13 9.31 1.30
CA ILE A 15 -26.16 10.04 0.03
C ILE A 15 -25.95 11.55 0.27
N LEU A 16 -26.68 12.13 1.23
CA LEU A 16 -26.65 13.57 1.50
C LEU A 16 -25.33 14.03 2.16
N SER A 17 -24.79 13.24 3.07
CA SER A 17 -23.54 13.58 3.78
C SER A 17 -22.30 13.50 2.91
N LYS A 18 -22.39 12.84 1.76
CA LYS A 18 -21.27 12.60 0.83
C LYS A 18 -20.04 11.93 1.47
N GLN A 19 -20.23 11.25 2.61
CA GLN A 19 -19.17 10.47 3.26
C GLN A 19 -18.79 9.23 2.47
N LEU A 20 -19.69 8.79 1.60
CA LEU A 20 -19.54 7.66 0.70
C LEU A 20 -20.04 8.04 -0.69
N ARG A 21 -19.25 7.79 -1.72
CA ARG A 21 -19.59 8.10 -3.11
C ARG A 21 -19.41 6.86 -3.98
N LEU A 22 -20.11 6.83 -5.11
CA LEU A 22 -19.85 5.83 -6.14
C LEU A 22 -18.39 5.93 -6.61
N GLY A 23 -17.74 4.79 -6.70
CA GLY A 23 -16.34 4.70 -7.08
C GLY A 23 -15.33 4.76 -5.92
N ASP A 24 -15.75 5.18 -4.72
CA ASP A 24 -14.89 5.17 -3.53
C ASP A 24 -14.45 3.75 -3.18
N TYR A 25 -13.21 3.61 -2.74
CA TYR A 25 -12.73 2.37 -2.14
C TYR A 25 -12.79 2.50 -0.62
N VAL A 26 -13.52 1.59 0.01
CA VAL A 26 -13.83 1.69 1.43
C VAL A 26 -13.63 0.39 2.17
N ARG A 27 -13.34 0.50 3.47
CA ARG A 27 -13.28 -0.61 4.41
C ARG A 27 -14.16 -0.31 5.60
N LEU A 28 -15.01 -1.26 5.93
CA LEU A 28 -15.86 -1.21 7.12
C LEU A 28 -15.15 -1.89 8.31
N SER A 29 -15.46 -1.42 9.53
CA SER A 29 -14.95 -2.05 10.76
C SER A 29 -15.40 -3.51 10.93
N THR A 30 -16.44 -3.92 10.23
CA THR A 30 -16.96 -5.29 10.17
C THR A 30 -16.18 -6.20 9.22
N GLY A 31 -15.18 -5.67 8.50
CA GLY A 31 -14.22 -6.41 7.68
C GLY A 31 -14.49 -6.39 6.19
N GLU A 32 -15.68 -5.95 5.76
CA GLU A 32 -15.99 -5.82 4.33
C GLU A 32 -15.15 -4.67 3.73
N GLU A 33 -14.53 -4.94 2.57
CA GLU A 33 -13.67 -3.99 1.87
C GLU A 33 -13.89 -4.10 0.37
N GLY A 34 -13.96 -2.94 -0.31
CA GLY A 34 -14.12 -2.93 -1.76
C GLY A 34 -14.51 -1.55 -2.32
N ARG A 35 -14.68 -1.52 -3.63
CA ARG A 35 -15.15 -0.34 -4.37
C ARG A 35 -16.66 -0.25 -4.31
N VAL A 36 -17.18 0.92 -3.95
CA VAL A 36 -18.61 1.23 -3.98
C VAL A 36 -19.07 1.31 -5.43
N THR A 37 -19.96 0.40 -5.83
CA THR A 37 -20.50 0.32 -7.19
C THR A 37 -21.94 0.81 -7.30
N ASP A 38 -22.69 0.74 -6.19
CA ASP A 38 -24.07 1.23 -6.15
C ASP A 38 -24.45 1.65 -4.72
N ILE A 39 -25.28 2.70 -4.61
CA ILE A 39 -25.88 3.18 -3.37
C ILE A 39 -27.36 3.40 -3.63
N THR A 40 -28.19 2.49 -3.13
CA THR A 40 -29.64 2.60 -3.18
C THR A 40 -30.18 3.16 -1.87
N TRP A 41 -31.49 3.39 -1.80
CA TRP A 41 -32.14 3.84 -0.56
C TRP A 41 -32.06 2.81 0.60
N ARG A 42 -31.82 1.53 0.30
CA ARG A 42 -31.83 0.45 1.29
C ARG A 42 -30.46 -0.25 1.44
N PHE A 43 -29.71 -0.38 0.37
CA PHE A 43 -28.44 -1.13 0.32
C PHE A 43 -27.36 -0.33 -0.38
N THR A 44 -26.14 -0.57 0.03
CA THR A 44 -24.93 -0.19 -0.68
C THR A 44 -24.22 -1.45 -1.17
N THR A 45 -23.78 -1.45 -2.41
CA THR A 45 -23.05 -2.56 -3.03
C THR A 45 -21.58 -2.20 -3.14
N ILE A 46 -20.71 -3.09 -2.67
CA ILE A 46 -19.27 -2.99 -2.83
C ILE A 46 -18.72 -4.21 -3.57
N VAL A 47 -17.66 -4.00 -4.36
CA VAL A 47 -16.94 -5.06 -5.07
C VAL A 47 -15.49 -5.09 -4.56
N PRO A 48 -15.05 -6.18 -3.90
CA PRO A 48 -13.66 -6.34 -3.46
C PRO A 48 -12.68 -6.35 -4.63
N SER A 49 -11.46 -5.82 -4.42
CA SER A 49 -10.40 -5.90 -5.43
C SER A 49 -10.02 -7.35 -5.73
N GLY A 50 -9.86 -7.65 -7.03
CA GLY A 50 -9.46 -8.98 -7.48
C GLY A 50 -10.56 -10.05 -7.49
N ASN A 51 -11.78 -9.70 -7.08
CA ASN A 51 -12.95 -10.59 -7.11
C ASN A 51 -14.05 -10.03 -8.01
N SER A 52 -14.79 -10.94 -8.64
CA SER A 52 -16.02 -10.59 -9.39
C SER A 52 -17.29 -10.63 -8.52
N ASN A 53 -17.15 -10.98 -7.25
CA ASN A 53 -18.26 -11.08 -6.32
C ASN A 53 -18.63 -9.70 -5.77
N MET A 54 -19.91 -9.46 -5.61
CA MET A 54 -20.41 -8.24 -4.96
C MET A 54 -20.84 -8.54 -3.52
N VAL A 55 -20.62 -7.58 -2.63
CA VAL A 55 -21.10 -7.60 -1.25
C VAL A 55 -22.19 -6.54 -1.12
N VAL A 56 -23.41 -6.97 -0.79
CA VAL A 56 -24.56 -6.08 -0.61
C VAL A 56 -24.77 -5.86 0.89
N ILE A 57 -24.70 -4.63 1.33
CA ILE A 57 -24.72 -4.26 2.75
C ILE A 57 -25.91 -3.35 3.04
N PRO A 58 -26.76 -3.66 4.04
CA PRO A 58 -27.83 -2.77 4.47
C PRO A 58 -27.27 -1.40 4.91
N ASN A 59 -27.88 -0.30 4.49
CA ASN A 59 -27.39 1.04 4.80
C ASN A 59 -27.35 1.33 6.30
N GLN A 60 -28.24 0.75 7.09
CA GLN A 60 -28.20 0.84 8.55
C GLN A 60 -26.91 0.24 9.13
N LYS A 61 -26.42 -0.88 8.58
CA LYS A 61 -25.14 -1.49 9.01
C LYS A 61 -23.96 -0.58 8.69
N ILE A 62 -23.96 0.05 7.51
CA ILE A 62 -22.93 1.00 7.12
C ILE A 62 -22.94 2.22 8.02
N ALA A 63 -24.11 2.81 8.27
CA ALA A 63 -24.25 4.01 9.10
C ALA A 63 -23.85 3.78 10.57
N SER A 64 -23.94 2.54 11.06
CA SER A 64 -23.50 2.16 12.41
C SER A 64 -22.05 1.69 12.50
N SER A 65 -21.34 1.57 11.38
CA SER A 65 -19.95 1.10 11.30
C SER A 65 -18.97 2.26 11.18
N ASN A 66 -17.74 2.05 11.64
CA ASN A 66 -16.64 2.93 11.24
C ASN A 66 -16.26 2.64 9.80
N ILE A 67 -16.16 3.68 8.98
CA ILE A 67 -15.81 3.60 7.57
C ILE A 67 -14.43 4.22 7.39
N THR A 68 -13.48 3.44 6.87
CA THR A 68 -12.24 3.98 6.33
C THR A 68 -12.45 4.18 4.83
N ASN A 69 -12.47 5.43 4.38
CA ASN A 69 -12.57 5.77 2.97
C ASN A 69 -11.17 6.10 2.43
N TYR A 70 -10.63 5.24 1.57
CA TYR A 70 -9.29 5.39 0.99
C TYR A 70 -9.26 6.37 -0.20
N SER A 71 -10.44 6.77 -0.69
CA SER A 71 -10.57 7.72 -1.81
C SER A 71 -10.77 9.15 -1.35
N MET A 72 -10.82 9.41 -0.04
CA MET A 72 -11.04 10.74 0.55
C MET A 72 -10.00 11.04 1.62
N PRO A 73 -9.65 12.32 1.87
CA PRO A 73 -10.14 13.55 1.24
C PRO A 73 -9.51 13.86 -0.11
N GLN A 74 -8.30 13.34 -0.38
CA GLN A 74 -7.61 13.45 -1.67
C GLN A 74 -7.53 12.05 -2.26
N GLY A 75 -7.82 11.88 -3.55
CA GLY A 75 -7.86 10.57 -4.20
C GLY A 75 -6.52 9.79 -4.19
N ASP A 76 -5.40 10.44 -3.84
CA ASP A 76 -4.06 9.86 -3.89
C ASP A 76 -3.74 9.05 -2.63
N ILE A 77 -3.39 7.80 -2.83
CA ILE A 77 -3.06 6.86 -1.76
C ILE A 77 -1.55 6.70 -1.65
N ALA A 78 -1.00 7.01 -0.47
CA ALA A 78 0.41 6.81 -0.20
C ALA A 78 0.74 5.32 0.01
N ILE A 79 1.68 4.82 -0.78
CA ILE A 79 2.19 3.46 -0.73
C ILE A 79 3.59 3.51 -0.15
N LYS A 80 3.84 2.82 0.96
CA LYS A 80 5.17 2.69 1.55
C LYS A 80 5.73 1.31 1.21
N ILE A 81 6.91 1.28 0.61
CA ILE A 81 7.61 0.05 0.25
C ILE A 81 8.92 0.03 1.02
N PRO A 82 9.10 -0.89 1.98
CA PRO A 82 10.36 -1.01 2.71
C PRO A 82 11.41 -1.65 1.81
N VAL A 83 12.61 -1.08 1.84
CA VAL A 83 13.79 -1.56 1.12
C VAL A 83 15.00 -1.46 2.05
N GLY A 84 15.94 -2.39 1.93
CA GLY A 84 17.20 -2.36 2.67
C GLY A 84 18.37 -2.51 1.71
N VAL A 85 19.46 -1.79 1.99
CA VAL A 85 20.72 -1.88 1.23
C VAL A 85 21.89 -2.16 2.17
N ALA A 86 22.96 -2.70 1.64
CA ALA A 86 24.15 -3.01 2.42
C ALA A 86 24.79 -1.75 3.03
N TYR A 87 25.49 -1.90 4.16
CA TYR A 87 26.11 -0.80 4.90
C TYR A 87 27.20 -0.06 4.13
N ASP A 88 27.82 -0.70 3.15
CA ASP A 88 28.84 -0.15 2.27
C ASP A 88 28.29 0.53 1.01
N SER A 89 26.94 0.62 0.90
CA SER A 89 26.29 1.29 -0.23
C SER A 89 26.45 2.80 -0.15
N ASP A 90 26.64 3.44 -1.30
CA ASP A 90 26.51 4.89 -1.43
C ASP A 90 25.04 5.30 -1.39
N LEU A 91 24.62 5.90 -0.27
CA LEU A 91 23.24 6.25 -0.03
C LEU A 91 22.71 7.33 -0.98
N GLU A 92 23.55 8.23 -1.48
CA GLU A 92 23.17 9.25 -2.45
C GLU A 92 22.88 8.59 -3.81
N GLN A 93 23.70 7.62 -4.22
CA GLN A 93 23.42 6.82 -5.41
C GLN A 93 22.14 6.00 -5.25
N VAL A 94 21.97 5.34 -4.09
CA VAL A 94 20.78 4.55 -3.77
C VAL A 94 19.52 5.40 -3.87
N GLU A 95 19.50 6.58 -3.25
CA GLU A 95 18.35 7.49 -3.30
C GLU A 95 18.03 7.91 -4.73
N ARG A 96 19.02 8.40 -5.47
CA ARG A 96 18.84 8.85 -6.87
C ARG A 96 18.30 7.74 -7.75
N VAL A 97 18.93 6.56 -7.75
CA VAL A 97 18.52 5.42 -8.59
C VAL A 97 17.11 4.94 -8.22
N THR A 98 16.79 4.90 -6.92
CA THR A 98 15.47 4.48 -6.44
C THR A 98 14.38 5.46 -6.89
N LEU A 99 14.64 6.77 -6.81
CA LEU A 99 13.71 7.80 -7.26
C LEU A 99 13.47 7.74 -8.77
N GLU A 100 14.53 7.56 -9.57
CA GLU A 100 14.42 7.38 -11.02
C GLU A 100 13.53 6.19 -11.39
N VAL A 101 13.72 5.04 -10.73
CA VAL A 101 12.91 3.84 -10.95
C VAL A 101 11.46 4.06 -10.51
N ALA A 102 11.25 4.67 -9.34
CA ALA A 102 9.91 4.92 -8.83
C ALA A 102 9.13 5.85 -9.75
N GLN A 103 9.75 6.94 -10.22
CA GLN A 103 9.14 7.88 -11.14
C GLN A 103 8.75 7.20 -12.48
N ALA A 104 9.66 6.42 -13.06
CA ALA A 104 9.41 5.72 -14.32
C ALA A 104 8.28 4.68 -14.21
N VAL A 105 8.14 4.04 -13.05
CA VAL A 105 7.05 3.09 -12.79
C VAL A 105 5.72 3.80 -12.61
N ILE A 106 5.68 4.92 -11.89
CA ILE A 106 4.47 5.75 -11.73
C ILE A 106 3.99 6.21 -13.11
N GLU A 107 4.85 6.81 -13.92
CA GLU A 107 4.49 7.29 -15.26
C GLU A 107 3.93 6.20 -16.18
N ARG A 108 4.41 4.98 -16.03
CA ARG A 108 3.96 3.84 -16.84
C ARG A 108 2.64 3.24 -16.37
N VAL A 109 2.40 3.19 -15.04
CA VAL A 109 1.30 2.44 -14.44
C VAL A 109 0.15 3.34 -14.02
N ASP A 110 0.45 4.56 -13.56
CA ASP A 110 -0.52 5.48 -12.96
C ASP A 110 -0.12 6.94 -13.24
N ASN A 111 -0.18 7.33 -14.49
CA ASN A 111 0.25 8.66 -14.97
C ASN A 111 -0.65 9.83 -14.50
N GLU A 112 -1.70 9.55 -13.76
CA GLU A 112 -2.58 10.55 -13.14
C GLU A 112 -2.01 11.12 -11.85
N VAL A 113 -0.96 10.46 -11.29
CA VAL A 113 -0.31 10.89 -10.04
C VAL A 113 0.68 12.01 -10.29
N GLU A 114 0.44 13.17 -9.67
CA GLU A 114 1.32 14.34 -9.76
C GLU A 114 2.33 14.44 -8.60
N ILE A 115 2.11 13.68 -7.52
CA ILE A 115 2.97 13.71 -6.33
C ILE A 115 4.25 12.91 -6.59
N PRO A 116 5.43 13.55 -6.55
CA PRO A 116 6.69 12.85 -6.79
C PRO A 116 6.97 11.80 -5.72
N PRO A 117 7.66 10.69 -6.07
CA PRO A 117 8.09 9.71 -5.10
C PRO A 117 9.15 10.28 -4.15
N ALA A 118 9.27 9.67 -2.97
CA ALA A 118 10.26 10.05 -1.98
C ALA A 118 10.94 8.82 -1.37
N VAL A 119 12.23 8.98 -1.02
CA VAL A 119 13.00 7.99 -0.26
C VAL A 119 13.25 8.54 1.14
N ARG A 120 13.10 7.69 2.17
CA ARG A 120 13.35 8.08 3.56
C ARG A 120 14.08 6.96 4.29
N PHE A 121 15.37 7.16 4.53
CA PHE A 121 16.17 6.30 5.40
C PHE A 121 15.74 6.49 6.84
N HIS A 122 15.60 5.41 7.61
CA HIS A 122 15.06 5.49 8.96
C HIS A 122 15.67 4.55 9.99
N THR A 123 16.37 3.49 9.57
CA THR A 123 16.85 2.48 10.51
C THR A 123 18.19 1.90 10.07
N PHE A 124 19.09 1.73 11.02
CA PHE A 124 20.25 0.85 10.90
C PHE A 124 19.82 -0.54 11.40
N GLY A 125 19.51 -1.45 10.44
CA GLY A 125 19.09 -2.82 10.72
C GLY A 125 20.25 -3.75 11.00
N ASP A 126 19.96 -5.02 11.29
CA ASP A 126 20.98 -6.02 11.64
C ASP A 126 22.00 -6.26 10.52
N SER A 127 21.62 -6.10 9.27
CA SER A 127 22.48 -6.35 8.10
C SER A 127 22.28 -5.33 6.97
N SER A 128 21.44 -4.32 7.17
CA SER A 128 21.03 -3.35 6.15
C SER A 128 20.81 -1.96 6.72
N ILE A 129 20.94 -0.95 5.87
CA ILE A 129 20.35 0.37 6.11
C ILE A 129 18.99 0.38 5.47
N ASP A 130 17.96 0.54 6.30
CA ASP A 130 16.57 0.41 5.89
C ASP A 130 15.95 1.77 5.59
N PHE A 131 15.15 1.81 4.54
CA PHE A 131 14.42 2.99 4.12
C PHE A 131 13.06 2.63 3.54
N ASN A 132 12.17 3.62 3.48
CA ASN A 132 10.91 3.53 2.80
C ASN A 132 10.94 4.29 1.49
N VAL A 133 10.47 3.66 0.43
CA VAL A 133 10.07 4.33 -0.80
C VAL A 133 8.61 4.67 -0.69
N ILE A 134 8.30 5.97 -0.78
CA ILE A 134 6.95 6.50 -0.71
C ILE A 134 6.52 6.84 -2.12
N MET A 135 5.54 6.13 -2.62
CA MET A 135 4.91 6.36 -3.91
C MET A 135 3.44 6.69 -3.69
N HIS A 136 2.81 7.33 -4.64
CA HIS A 136 1.39 7.62 -4.58
C HIS A 136 0.67 6.92 -5.72
N SER A 137 -0.61 6.63 -5.52
CA SER A 137 -1.49 6.04 -6.53
C SER A 137 -2.80 6.80 -6.57
N SER A 138 -3.29 7.09 -7.76
CA SER A 138 -4.59 7.76 -7.97
C SER A 138 -5.77 6.86 -7.57
N ARG A 139 -5.54 5.53 -7.52
CA ARG A 139 -6.58 4.55 -7.23
C ARG A 139 -6.07 3.46 -6.31
N PHE A 140 -6.94 3.00 -5.42
CA PHE A 140 -6.61 1.96 -4.45
C PHE A 140 -6.14 0.64 -5.11
N ASP A 141 -6.77 0.24 -6.20
CA ASP A 141 -6.44 -1.01 -6.90
C ASP A 141 -5.12 -0.94 -7.67
N HIS A 142 -4.69 0.24 -8.12
CA HIS A 142 -3.40 0.43 -8.79
C HIS A 142 -2.18 0.19 -7.88
N GLN A 143 -2.32 0.36 -6.57
CA GLN A 143 -1.22 0.18 -5.61
C GLN A 143 -0.54 -1.19 -5.71
N PHE A 144 -1.31 -2.25 -5.95
CA PHE A 144 -0.78 -3.61 -6.04
C PHE A 144 0.11 -3.78 -7.27
N LEU A 145 -0.33 -3.24 -8.42
CA LEU A 145 0.44 -3.27 -9.66
C LEU A 145 1.67 -2.37 -9.57
N LEU A 146 1.54 -1.16 -9.02
CA LEU A 146 2.66 -0.24 -8.79
C LEU A 146 3.75 -0.91 -7.94
N LYS A 147 3.37 -1.51 -6.81
CA LYS A 147 4.31 -2.21 -5.93
C LYS A 147 4.99 -3.37 -6.65
N HIS A 148 4.25 -4.18 -7.39
CA HIS A 148 4.78 -5.31 -8.15
C HIS A 148 5.81 -4.86 -9.18
N GLU A 149 5.45 -3.90 -10.03
CA GLU A 149 6.32 -3.40 -11.10
C GLU A 149 7.53 -2.65 -10.54
N PHE A 150 7.37 -1.91 -9.44
CA PHE A 150 8.46 -1.23 -8.77
C PHE A 150 9.51 -2.23 -8.25
N ILE A 151 9.11 -3.28 -7.53
CA ILE A 151 10.03 -4.29 -6.99
C ILE A 151 10.82 -4.94 -8.12
N LYS A 152 10.18 -5.29 -9.25
CA LYS A 152 10.86 -5.88 -10.41
C LYS A 152 11.87 -4.92 -11.03
N ALA A 153 11.44 -3.68 -11.28
CA ALA A 153 12.28 -2.67 -11.90
C ALA A 153 13.47 -2.30 -11.01
N LEU A 154 13.23 -2.12 -9.71
CA LEU A 154 14.27 -1.79 -8.74
C LEU A 154 15.30 -2.91 -8.64
N THR A 155 14.86 -4.16 -8.55
CA THR A 155 15.77 -5.33 -8.48
C THR A 155 16.67 -5.40 -9.71
N LYS A 156 16.12 -5.13 -10.90
CA LYS A 156 16.91 -5.12 -12.13
C LYS A 156 17.93 -3.98 -12.12
N ARG A 157 17.47 -2.76 -11.83
CA ARG A 157 18.31 -1.56 -11.85
C ARG A 157 19.43 -1.62 -10.80
N TYR A 158 19.15 -2.13 -9.60
CA TYR A 158 20.15 -2.29 -8.55
C TYR A 158 21.28 -3.25 -8.96
N ARG A 159 20.97 -4.34 -9.66
CA ARG A 159 21.99 -5.23 -10.22
C ARG A 159 22.88 -4.53 -11.26
N GLU A 160 22.27 -3.70 -12.11
CA GLU A 160 23.00 -2.94 -13.14
C GLU A 160 23.92 -1.87 -12.53
N GLU A 161 23.49 -1.26 -11.43
CA GLU A 161 24.22 -0.20 -10.71
C GLU A 161 25.18 -0.73 -9.62
N GLY A 162 25.22 -2.05 -9.40
CA GLY A 162 26.04 -2.66 -8.36
C GLY A 162 25.57 -2.40 -6.93
N ILE A 163 24.33 -1.97 -6.75
CA ILE A 163 23.72 -1.75 -5.42
C ILE A 163 23.31 -3.10 -4.84
N ASN A 164 23.82 -3.41 -3.66
CA ASN A 164 23.61 -4.69 -3.00
C ASN A 164 22.42 -4.66 -2.01
N ILE A 165 21.48 -5.58 -2.19
CA ILE A 165 20.45 -5.91 -1.20
C ILE A 165 21.01 -7.07 -0.37
N PRO A 166 21.39 -6.84 0.91
CA PRO A 166 22.14 -7.83 1.65
C PRO A 166 21.29 -9.02 2.08
N TYR A 167 21.91 -10.18 2.13
CA TYR A 167 21.37 -11.33 2.88
C TYR A 167 21.62 -11.13 4.39
N PRO A 168 20.90 -11.84 5.27
CA PRO A 168 21.25 -11.86 6.69
C PRO A 168 22.70 -12.28 6.89
N VAL A 169 23.53 -11.40 7.47
CA VAL A 169 24.95 -11.64 7.71
C VAL A 169 25.14 -12.08 9.16
N ARG A 170 25.92 -13.14 9.38
CA ARG A 170 26.33 -13.60 10.71
C ARG A 170 27.83 -13.81 10.71
N THR A 171 28.52 -13.22 11.70
CA THR A 171 29.93 -13.50 11.95
C THR A 171 30.04 -14.76 12.79
N VAL A 172 30.68 -15.80 12.25
CA VAL A 172 30.97 -17.04 12.99
C VAL A 172 32.40 -16.96 13.48
N ILE A 173 32.60 -16.87 14.79
CA ILE A 173 33.93 -16.94 15.41
C ILE A 173 34.17 -18.41 15.79
N SER A 174 35.04 -19.09 15.06
CA SER A 174 35.49 -20.45 15.43
C SER A 174 36.58 -20.33 16.47
N ALA A 175 36.35 -20.87 17.65
CA ALA A 175 37.47 -21.08 18.60
C ALA A 175 38.48 -22.05 18.00
N PRO A 176 39.80 -21.84 18.17
CA PRO A 176 40.81 -22.82 17.75
C PRO A 176 40.55 -24.14 18.51
N ALA A 177 40.67 -25.26 17.78
CA ALA A 177 40.51 -26.57 18.41
C ALA A 177 41.56 -26.71 19.53
N ASP A 178 41.12 -27.15 20.72
CA ASP A 178 42.04 -27.46 21.81
C ASP A 178 43.07 -28.46 21.29
N PRO A 179 44.40 -28.25 21.59
CA PRO A 179 45.40 -29.25 21.26
C PRO A 179 45.12 -30.57 21.97
N PRO A 180 45.41 -31.72 21.35
CA PRO A 180 45.16 -33.00 21.98
C PRO A 180 45.91 -33.06 23.29
N ARG A 181 45.19 -33.38 24.37
CA ARG A 181 45.80 -33.56 25.70
C ARG A 181 46.72 -34.78 25.63
N PRO A 182 47.92 -34.69 26.30
CA PRO A 182 48.89 -35.78 26.31
C PRO A 182 48.41 -37.05 26.99
#